data_362ec7b1c4891665d0c1b57c1b600918
#
_entry.id   362ec7b1c4891665d0c1b57c1b600918
#
_cell.length_a   1.000
_cell.length_b   1.000
_cell.length_c   1.000
_cell.angle_alpha   90.00
_cell.angle_beta   90.00
_cell.angle_gamma   90.00
#
_symmetry.space_group_name_H-M   'P 1'
#
loop_
_entity.id
_entity.type
_entity.pdbx_description
1 polymer ?
#
loop_
_entity_poly.entity_id
_entity_poly.type
_entity_poly.pdbx_seq_one_letter_code
_entity_poly.pdbx_strand_id
1 'polypeptide(L)'
;MAWEREIEVCRSVARRAGELALSYAAKGVTPEDKSDDSPVTVADRECERLIVSELRAAFPDDGFLGEEGASDTGTSGRRWIVDPIDGTRDFVRGLPTWSNLIGLEVDGEVVVGVCNLPAQGELYWAVRGEGAFVGERLIRVSSIDRRDRAVLCLTAFSSLAGSPLAGTIVDYMSGYWAVRSMGGCQDAVLVVSGRAEAWIELAAKAWDLAPFKVIAEEAGARFFNFDGGSSIHGGNAVICAPFLEEELRELVRPAG
;
A
#
# COMPACT_ATOMS: atom_id res chain seq x y z
N MET A 1 -19.30 -5.04 13.69
CA MET A 1 -18.24 -4.12 13.14
C MET A 1 -18.87 -2.90 12.49
N ALA A 2 -18.30 -1.73 12.66
CA ALA A 2 -18.87 -0.51 12.07
C ALA A 2 -18.88 -0.54 10.52
N TRP A 3 -17.95 -1.26 9.89
CA TRP A 3 -17.76 -1.37 8.43
C TRP A 3 -17.81 -2.82 7.94
N GLU A 4 -18.69 -3.64 8.53
CA GLU A 4 -18.76 -5.08 8.26
C GLU A 4 -19.11 -5.39 6.79
N ARG A 5 -20.10 -4.71 6.23
CA ARG A 5 -20.51 -4.87 4.84
C ARG A 5 -19.42 -4.41 3.88
N GLU A 6 -18.78 -3.28 4.17
CA GLU A 6 -17.71 -2.72 3.35
C GLU A 6 -16.51 -3.66 3.27
N ILE A 7 -16.06 -4.18 4.41
CA ILE A 7 -14.90 -5.09 4.40
C ILE A 7 -15.22 -6.46 3.77
N GLU A 8 -16.40 -7.00 3.97
CA GLU A 8 -16.81 -8.26 3.33
C GLU A 8 -16.82 -8.13 1.80
N VAL A 9 -17.47 -7.07 1.28
CA VAL A 9 -17.51 -6.80 -0.16
C VAL A 9 -16.09 -6.55 -0.68
N CYS A 10 -15.31 -5.70 -0.02
CA CYS A 10 -13.95 -5.35 -0.42
C CYS A 10 -13.04 -6.57 -0.52
N ARG A 11 -13.06 -7.46 0.49
CA ARG A 11 -12.28 -8.72 0.47
C ARG A 11 -12.71 -9.66 -0.66
N SER A 12 -14.01 -9.74 -0.94
CA SER A 12 -14.55 -10.55 -2.03
C SER A 12 -14.10 -10.02 -3.39
N VAL A 13 -14.24 -8.71 -3.60
CA VAL A 13 -13.84 -8.02 -4.83
C VAL A 13 -12.33 -8.13 -5.07
N ALA A 14 -11.52 -7.92 -4.03
CA ALA A 14 -10.05 -8.06 -4.12
C ALA A 14 -9.62 -9.47 -4.54
N ARG A 15 -10.25 -10.53 -3.99
CA ARG A 15 -9.96 -11.91 -4.42
C ARG A 15 -10.30 -12.14 -5.90
N ARG A 16 -11.46 -11.67 -6.36
CA ARG A 16 -11.88 -11.82 -7.76
C ARG A 16 -10.97 -11.04 -8.72
N ALA A 17 -10.54 -9.84 -8.34
CA ALA A 17 -9.56 -9.08 -9.10
C ALA A 17 -8.21 -9.83 -9.16
N GLY A 18 -7.78 -10.43 -8.05
CA GLY A 18 -6.58 -11.26 -7.99
C GLY A 18 -6.65 -12.50 -8.89
N GLU A 19 -7.79 -13.21 -8.91
CA GLU A 19 -8.02 -14.34 -9.80
C GLU A 19 -7.97 -13.92 -11.28
N LEU A 20 -8.57 -12.76 -11.60
CA LEU A 20 -8.52 -12.19 -12.94
C LEU A 20 -7.06 -11.85 -13.32
N ALA A 21 -6.32 -11.14 -12.47
CA ALA A 21 -4.91 -10.81 -12.70
C ALA A 21 -4.04 -12.06 -12.91
N LEU A 22 -4.19 -13.10 -12.08
CA LEU A 22 -3.51 -14.39 -12.25
C LEU A 22 -3.82 -15.05 -13.59
N SER A 23 -5.06 -14.92 -14.09
CA SER A 23 -5.44 -15.45 -15.39
C SER A 23 -4.71 -14.76 -16.55
N TYR A 24 -4.42 -13.46 -16.41
CA TYR A 24 -3.60 -12.70 -17.35
C TYR A 24 -2.12 -13.05 -17.22
N ALA A 25 -1.59 -13.13 -15.99
CA ALA A 25 -0.21 -13.53 -15.75
C ALA A 25 0.12 -14.89 -16.37
N ALA A 26 -0.79 -15.86 -16.26
CA ALA A 26 -0.63 -17.20 -16.85
C ALA A 26 -0.60 -17.20 -18.39
N LYS A 27 -1.20 -16.21 -19.03
CA LYS A 27 -1.21 -16.08 -20.51
C LYS A 27 -0.02 -15.25 -21.02
N GLY A 28 0.64 -14.52 -20.14
CA GLY A 28 1.60 -13.48 -20.47
C GLY A 28 0.90 -12.18 -20.90
N VAL A 29 1.45 -11.05 -20.49
CA VAL A 29 0.96 -9.73 -20.86
C VAL A 29 2.07 -8.91 -21.49
N THR A 30 1.71 -8.04 -22.42
CA THR A 30 2.60 -7.04 -22.99
C THR A 30 2.29 -5.71 -22.34
N PRO A 31 3.27 -5.04 -21.68
CA PRO A 31 3.04 -3.72 -21.13
C PRO A 31 2.96 -2.66 -22.24
N GLU A 32 2.19 -1.61 -21.94
CA GLU A 32 2.20 -0.34 -22.65
C GLU A 32 2.77 0.71 -21.69
N ASP A 33 3.48 1.73 -22.20
CA ASP A 33 3.97 2.81 -21.36
C ASP A 33 2.91 3.91 -21.24
N LYS A 34 2.66 4.37 -20.01
CA LYS A 34 1.84 5.56 -19.72
C LYS A 34 2.64 6.83 -20.04
N SER A 35 2.00 8.00 -19.99
CA SER A 35 2.65 9.30 -20.25
C SER A 35 3.76 9.67 -19.26
N ASP A 36 3.83 9.01 -18.12
CA ASP A 36 4.84 9.18 -17.07
C ASP A 36 5.90 8.05 -17.08
N ASP A 37 6.01 7.30 -18.18
CA ASP A 37 6.91 6.16 -18.37
C ASP A 37 6.68 4.97 -17.40
N SER A 38 5.53 4.94 -16.70
CA SER A 38 5.11 3.77 -15.93
C SER A 38 4.42 2.75 -16.83
N PRO A 39 4.63 1.44 -16.61
CA PRO A 39 3.95 0.41 -17.39
C PRO A 39 2.50 0.26 -16.97
N VAL A 40 1.66 -0.08 -17.93
CA VAL A 40 0.29 -0.53 -17.72
C VAL A 40 0.00 -1.72 -18.63
N THR A 41 -0.85 -2.62 -18.20
CA THR A 41 -1.28 -3.76 -19.00
C THR A 41 -2.80 -3.77 -19.17
N VAL A 42 -3.27 -4.62 -20.06
CA VAL A 42 -4.72 -4.89 -20.17
C VAL A 42 -5.27 -5.45 -18.85
N ALA A 43 -4.45 -6.16 -18.07
CA ALA A 43 -4.86 -6.70 -16.78
C ALA A 43 -5.18 -5.62 -15.76
N ASP A 44 -4.37 -4.55 -15.69
CA ASP A 44 -4.59 -3.40 -14.79
C ASP A 44 -5.97 -2.79 -15.07
N ARG A 45 -6.25 -2.46 -16.34
CA ARG A 45 -7.52 -1.84 -16.76
C ARG A 45 -8.73 -2.75 -16.50
N GLU A 46 -8.62 -4.05 -16.77
CA GLU A 46 -9.71 -5.00 -16.54
C GLU A 46 -9.95 -5.25 -15.05
N CYS A 47 -8.89 -5.32 -14.24
CA CYS A 47 -9.01 -5.42 -12.79
C CYS A 47 -9.65 -4.17 -12.19
N GLU A 48 -9.26 -2.94 -12.61
CA GLU A 48 -9.91 -1.72 -12.13
C GLU A 48 -11.39 -1.69 -12.50
N ARG A 49 -11.75 -2.04 -13.74
CA ARG A 49 -13.16 -2.11 -14.18
C ARG A 49 -13.97 -3.07 -13.31
N LEU A 50 -13.43 -4.26 -13.03
CA LEU A 50 -14.07 -5.25 -12.17
C LEU A 50 -14.28 -4.69 -10.77
N ILE A 51 -13.22 -4.17 -10.14
CA ILE A 51 -13.26 -3.63 -8.77
C ILE A 51 -14.29 -2.50 -8.68
N VAL A 52 -14.20 -1.51 -9.55
CA VAL A 52 -15.09 -0.35 -9.57
C VAL A 52 -16.54 -0.76 -9.84
N SER A 53 -16.78 -1.66 -10.80
CA SER A 53 -18.13 -2.12 -11.13
C SER A 53 -18.82 -2.81 -9.95
N GLU A 54 -18.10 -3.67 -9.22
CA GLU A 54 -18.68 -4.42 -8.11
C GLU A 54 -18.86 -3.57 -6.86
N LEU A 55 -17.90 -2.71 -6.55
CA LEU A 55 -18.03 -1.76 -5.46
C LEU A 55 -19.18 -0.78 -5.72
N ARG A 56 -19.32 -0.28 -6.95
CA ARG A 56 -20.42 0.62 -7.33
C ARG A 56 -21.79 -0.08 -7.26
N ALA A 57 -21.87 -1.34 -7.62
CA ALA A 57 -23.12 -2.12 -7.49
C ALA A 57 -23.53 -2.30 -6.03
N ALA A 58 -22.54 -2.43 -5.12
CA ALA A 58 -22.79 -2.55 -3.69
C ALA A 58 -23.01 -1.19 -2.99
N PHE A 59 -22.32 -0.14 -3.45
CA PHE A 59 -22.28 1.20 -2.85
C PHE A 59 -22.47 2.28 -3.93
N PRO A 60 -23.70 2.46 -4.46
CA PRO A 60 -23.93 3.28 -5.65
C PRO A 60 -23.66 4.78 -5.47
N ASP A 61 -23.72 5.27 -4.24
CA ASP A 61 -23.54 6.68 -3.90
C ASP A 61 -22.08 7.06 -3.61
N ASP A 62 -21.18 6.05 -3.50
CA ASP A 62 -19.77 6.29 -3.18
C ASP A 62 -18.99 6.78 -4.41
N GLY A 63 -17.99 7.64 -4.16
CA GLY A 63 -17.02 8.07 -5.18
C GLY A 63 -15.89 7.06 -5.37
N PHE A 64 -15.07 7.31 -6.40
CA PHE A 64 -13.93 6.47 -6.75
C PHE A 64 -12.70 7.31 -7.11
N LEU A 65 -11.52 6.79 -6.78
CA LEU A 65 -10.22 7.26 -7.24
C LEU A 65 -9.37 6.03 -7.57
N GLY A 66 -9.13 5.78 -8.84
CA GLY A 66 -8.33 4.65 -9.32
C GLY A 66 -7.09 5.11 -10.10
N GLU A 67 -6.08 4.25 -10.14
CA GLU A 67 -4.85 4.49 -10.89
C GLU A 67 -5.11 4.54 -12.40
N GLU A 68 -5.99 3.68 -12.92
CA GLU A 68 -6.23 3.52 -14.36
C GLU A 68 -7.34 4.42 -14.91
N GLY A 69 -7.82 5.36 -14.09
CA GLY A 69 -8.67 6.45 -14.54
C GLY A 69 -10.06 6.49 -13.92
N ALA A 70 -10.41 5.59 -13.03
CA ALA A 70 -11.65 5.73 -12.26
C ALA A 70 -11.58 7.00 -11.41
N SER A 71 -12.46 7.97 -11.67
CA SER A 71 -12.47 9.24 -10.96
C SER A 71 -13.86 9.83 -10.95
N ASP A 72 -14.52 9.77 -9.79
CA ASP A 72 -15.74 10.52 -9.51
C ASP A 72 -15.86 10.79 -8.00
N THR A 73 -16.66 11.78 -7.64
CA THR A 73 -16.79 12.22 -6.24
C THR A 73 -17.91 11.51 -5.50
N GLY A 74 -18.83 10.83 -6.20
CA GLY A 74 -20.03 10.29 -5.57
C GLY A 74 -20.89 11.36 -4.89
N THR A 75 -21.83 10.91 -4.07
CA THR A 75 -22.73 11.78 -3.29
C THR A 75 -22.74 11.49 -1.80
N SER A 76 -22.12 10.38 -1.38
CA SER A 76 -22.11 9.91 0.03
C SER A 76 -21.06 10.60 0.92
N GLY A 77 -20.06 11.29 0.35
CA GLY A 77 -18.87 11.75 1.06
C GLY A 77 -17.83 10.64 1.30
N ARG A 78 -18.06 9.43 0.80
CA ARG A 78 -17.17 8.26 0.88
C ARG A 78 -16.48 8.06 -0.46
N ARG A 79 -15.24 7.58 -0.46
CA ARG A 79 -14.48 7.35 -1.68
C ARG A 79 -13.66 6.06 -1.62
N TRP A 80 -13.87 5.16 -2.55
CA TRP A 80 -13.04 4.00 -2.77
C TRP A 80 -11.78 4.39 -3.56
N ILE A 81 -10.62 4.00 -3.04
CA ILE A 81 -9.32 4.28 -3.62
C ILE A 81 -8.72 2.95 -4.05
N VAL A 82 -8.35 2.83 -5.32
CA VAL A 82 -8.05 1.55 -5.96
C VAL A 82 -6.74 1.63 -6.72
N ASP A 83 -5.85 0.68 -6.44
CA ASP A 83 -4.77 0.28 -7.33
C ASP A 83 -5.06 -1.15 -7.79
N PRO A 84 -5.36 -1.35 -9.07
CA PRO A 84 -5.72 -2.68 -9.58
C PRO A 84 -4.56 -3.66 -9.55
N ILE A 85 -3.32 -3.22 -9.83
CA ILE A 85 -2.10 -4.03 -9.78
C ILE A 85 -0.92 -3.15 -9.35
N ASP A 86 -0.76 -2.92 -8.04
CA ASP A 86 0.48 -2.35 -7.52
C ASP A 86 1.65 -3.28 -7.80
N GLY A 87 2.73 -2.73 -8.34
CA GLY A 87 3.86 -3.51 -8.78
C GLY A 87 3.71 -4.06 -10.21
N THR A 88 3.14 -3.32 -11.16
CA THR A 88 2.97 -3.73 -12.57
C THR A 88 4.28 -4.20 -13.21
N ARG A 89 5.44 -3.64 -12.82
CA ARG A 89 6.75 -4.11 -13.30
C ARG A 89 7.05 -5.53 -12.86
N ASP A 90 6.71 -5.86 -11.62
CA ASP A 90 6.89 -7.21 -11.05
C ASP A 90 5.88 -8.19 -11.68
N PHE A 91 4.64 -7.76 -11.86
CA PHE A 91 3.61 -8.51 -12.55
C PHE A 91 4.05 -8.93 -13.96
N VAL A 92 4.53 -7.99 -14.78
CA VAL A 92 5.04 -8.23 -16.14
C VAL A 92 6.26 -9.16 -16.14
N ARG A 93 7.09 -9.12 -15.12
CA ARG A 93 8.28 -9.94 -14.96
C ARG A 93 8.00 -11.33 -14.36
N GLY A 94 6.74 -11.62 -13.98
CA GLY A 94 6.36 -12.88 -13.35
C GLY A 94 6.89 -13.03 -11.92
N LEU A 95 7.21 -11.93 -11.25
CA LEU A 95 7.55 -11.93 -9.83
C LEU A 95 6.27 -12.00 -8.99
N PRO A 96 6.31 -12.55 -7.78
CA PRO A 96 5.12 -12.69 -6.93
C PRO A 96 4.84 -11.46 -6.04
N THR A 97 5.53 -10.33 -6.26
CA THR A 97 5.58 -9.15 -5.40
C THR A 97 4.66 -8.02 -5.89
N TRP A 98 3.47 -8.37 -6.36
CA TRP A 98 2.44 -7.44 -6.80
C TRP A 98 1.12 -7.69 -6.06
N SER A 99 0.24 -6.69 -6.01
CA SER A 99 -1.01 -6.78 -5.25
C SER A 99 -2.16 -6.03 -5.89
N ASN A 100 -3.41 -6.33 -5.45
CA ASN A 100 -4.57 -5.46 -5.65
C ASN A 100 -4.76 -4.68 -4.35
N LEU A 101 -4.81 -3.36 -4.43
CA LEU A 101 -4.96 -2.47 -3.29
C LEU A 101 -6.32 -1.77 -3.33
N ILE A 102 -7.07 -1.83 -2.23
CA ILE A 102 -8.38 -1.18 -2.12
C ILE A 102 -8.49 -0.53 -0.74
N GLY A 103 -8.79 0.77 -0.70
CA GLY A 103 -9.06 1.52 0.53
C GLY A 103 -10.40 2.25 0.47
N LEU A 104 -11.07 2.40 1.60
CA LEU A 104 -12.24 3.27 1.74
C LEU A 104 -11.86 4.49 2.58
N GLU A 105 -11.89 5.66 1.97
CA GLU A 105 -11.71 6.95 2.61
C GLU A 105 -13.06 7.57 2.96
N VAL A 106 -13.19 8.06 4.19
CA VAL A 106 -14.37 8.77 4.70
C VAL A 106 -13.88 9.97 5.48
N ASP A 107 -14.32 11.17 5.13
CA ASP A 107 -13.92 12.43 5.78
C ASP A 107 -12.38 12.61 5.86
N GLY A 108 -11.66 12.19 4.83
CA GLY A 108 -10.18 12.29 4.75
C GLY A 108 -9.41 11.20 5.52
N GLU A 109 -10.12 10.23 6.10
CA GLU A 109 -9.51 9.14 6.85
C GLU A 109 -9.82 7.78 6.22
N VAL A 110 -8.84 6.90 6.12
CA VAL A 110 -9.05 5.54 5.62
C VAL A 110 -9.60 4.66 6.75
N VAL A 111 -10.77 4.07 6.51
CA VAL A 111 -11.50 3.28 7.51
C VAL A 111 -11.53 1.78 7.20
N VAL A 112 -11.33 1.40 5.93
CA VAL A 112 -11.22 0.01 5.46
C VAL A 112 -10.03 -0.07 4.51
N GLY A 113 -9.22 -1.11 4.62
CA GLY A 113 -8.09 -1.36 3.73
C GLY A 113 -7.92 -2.85 3.43
N VAL A 114 -7.63 -3.16 2.17
CA VAL A 114 -7.31 -4.51 1.70
C VAL A 114 -6.09 -4.47 0.78
N CYS A 115 -5.10 -5.32 1.07
CA CYS A 115 -3.97 -5.64 0.20
C CYS A 115 -4.04 -7.15 -0.10
N ASN A 116 -4.40 -7.50 -1.32
CA ASN A 116 -4.45 -8.87 -1.78
C ASN A 116 -3.19 -9.18 -2.58
N LEU A 117 -2.42 -10.19 -2.19
CA LEU A 117 -1.22 -10.71 -2.85
C LEU A 117 -1.56 -12.05 -3.52
N PRO A 118 -2.16 -12.07 -4.71
CA PRO A 118 -2.74 -13.29 -5.29
C PRO A 118 -1.69 -14.36 -5.58
N ALA A 119 -0.50 -13.96 -6.03
CA ALA A 119 0.59 -14.89 -6.33
C ALA A 119 1.16 -15.58 -5.08
N GLN A 120 0.92 -15.02 -3.90
CA GLN A 120 1.34 -15.57 -2.59
C GLN A 120 0.17 -16.25 -1.85
N GLY A 121 -1.07 -16.07 -2.31
CA GLY A 121 -2.27 -16.58 -1.62
C GLY A 121 -2.57 -15.87 -0.30
N GLU A 122 -2.03 -14.67 -0.09
CA GLU A 122 -2.21 -13.88 1.13
C GLU A 122 -3.12 -12.68 0.87
N LEU A 123 -4.04 -12.40 1.79
CA LEU A 123 -4.89 -11.22 1.77
C LEU A 123 -4.82 -10.53 3.14
N TYR A 124 -4.23 -9.34 3.16
CA TYR A 124 -4.13 -8.47 4.33
C TYR A 124 -5.30 -7.51 4.34
N TRP A 125 -5.86 -7.26 5.52
CA TRP A 125 -6.98 -6.34 5.63
C TRP A 125 -7.07 -5.74 7.03
N ALA A 126 -7.70 -4.58 7.12
CA ALA A 126 -8.03 -3.95 8.37
C ALA A 126 -9.32 -3.14 8.26
N VAL A 127 -9.96 -2.98 9.40
CA VAL A 127 -11.06 -2.04 9.65
C VAL A 127 -10.66 -1.19 10.84
N ARG A 128 -10.85 0.11 10.75
CA ARG A 128 -10.52 1.04 11.85
C ARG A 128 -11.20 0.62 13.15
N GLY A 129 -10.39 0.43 14.21
CA GLY A 129 -10.81 0.01 15.54
C GLY A 129 -11.01 -1.50 15.74
N GLU A 130 -10.77 -2.33 14.71
CA GLU A 130 -11.02 -3.78 14.77
C GLU A 130 -9.74 -4.64 14.67
N GLY A 131 -8.59 -4.00 14.42
CA GLY A 131 -7.31 -4.66 14.21
C GLY A 131 -6.99 -4.97 12.76
N ALA A 132 -5.76 -5.43 12.51
CA ALA A 132 -5.27 -5.85 11.19
C ALA A 132 -5.09 -7.36 11.12
N PHE A 133 -5.34 -7.92 9.93
CA PHE A 133 -5.37 -9.37 9.74
C PHE A 133 -4.68 -9.79 8.43
N VAL A 134 -4.17 -11.04 8.40
CA VAL A 134 -3.88 -11.78 7.18
C VAL A 134 -4.75 -13.03 7.15
N GLY A 135 -5.60 -13.17 6.14
CA GLY A 135 -6.70 -14.12 6.21
C GLY A 135 -7.57 -13.86 7.43
N GLU A 136 -7.61 -14.81 8.36
CA GLU A 136 -8.32 -14.67 9.65
C GLU A 136 -7.36 -14.51 10.84
N ARG A 137 -6.06 -14.45 10.60
CA ARG A 137 -5.04 -14.33 11.66
C ARG A 137 -4.74 -12.87 11.93
N LEU A 138 -4.92 -12.43 13.18
CA LEU A 138 -4.52 -11.12 13.66
C LEU A 138 -3.00 -10.93 13.47
N ILE A 139 -2.61 -9.78 12.96
CA ILE A 139 -1.21 -9.38 12.80
C ILE A 139 -0.87 -8.19 13.70
N ARG A 140 0.40 -8.07 14.02
CA ARG A 140 1.00 -6.96 14.78
C ARG A 140 2.38 -6.66 14.22
N VAL A 141 2.80 -5.42 14.38
CA VAL A 141 4.20 -5.02 14.16
C VAL A 141 5.15 -5.80 15.06
N SER A 142 6.42 -5.81 14.67
CA SER A 142 7.50 -6.43 15.43
C SER A 142 7.62 -5.86 16.84
N SER A 143 8.05 -6.69 17.78
CA SER A 143 8.44 -6.29 19.13
C SER A 143 9.93 -5.97 19.29
N ILE A 144 10.69 -5.97 18.19
CA ILE A 144 12.09 -5.51 18.20
C ILE A 144 12.09 -4.02 18.52
N ASP A 145 12.99 -3.62 19.42
CA ASP A 145 13.12 -2.27 19.96
C ASP A 145 14.54 -1.67 19.77
N ARG A 146 15.35 -2.31 18.94
CA ARG A 146 16.75 -1.92 18.66
C ARG A 146 17.02 -1.89 17.17
N ARG A 147 17.55 -0.77 16.67
CA ARG A 147 17.84 -0.57 15.26
C ARG A 147 18.87 -1.57 14.70
N ASP A 148 19.88 -1.94 15.49
CA ASP A 148 20.91 -2.93 15.12
C ASP A 148 20.38 -4.39 15.02
N ARG A 149 19.09 -4.59 15.31
CA ARG A 149 18.35 -5.84 15.13
C ARG A 149 17.19 -5.70 14.15
N ALA A 150 16.92 -4.47 13.72
CA ALA A 150 15.80 -4.13 12.87
C ALA A 150 16.10 -4.32 11.38
N VAL A 151 15.05 -4.53 10.60
CA VAL A 151 15.07 -4.53 9.13
C VAL A 151 14.40 -3.26 8.64
N LEU A 152 15.11 -2.52 7.78
CA LEU A 152 14.59 -1.37 7.06
C LEU A 152 14.24 -1.78 5.63
N CYS A 153 13.05 -1.42 5.18
CA CYS A 153 12.65 -1.49 3.79
C CYS A 153 12.68 -0.09 3.15
N LEU A 154 13.10 0.00 1.90
CA LEU A 154 13.18 1.26 1.17
C LEU A 154 12.74 1.05 -0.28
N THR A 155 11.77 1.85 -0.73
CA THR A 155 11.28 1.80 -2.11
C THR A 155 11.63 3.09 -2.86
N ALA A 156 11.51 3.07 -4.20
CA ALA A 156 11.77 4.19 -5.10
C ALA A 156 13.23 4.71 -5.07
N PHE A 157 14.20 3.81 -5.24
CA PHE A 157 15.63 4.17 -5.29
C PHE A 157 15.98 5.22 -6.34
N SER A 158 15.27 5.28 -7.46
CA SER A 158 15.47 6.32 -8.48
C SER A 158 15.15 7.71 -7.92
N SER A 159 14.08 7.81 -7.11
CA SER A 159 13.72 9.04 -6.41
C SER A 159 14.72 9.40 -5.30
N LEU A 160 15.30 8.37 -4.64
CA LEU A 160 16.35 8.60 -3.64
C LEU A 160 17.58 9.26 -4.27
N ALA A 161 18.05 8.77 -5.42
CA ALA A 161 19.26 9.28 -6.06
C ALA A 161 19.20 10.79 -6.39
N GLY A 162 17.99 11.32 -6.65
CA GLY A 162 17.75 12.75 -6.87
C GLY A 162 17.36 13.54 -5.61
N SER A 163 17.21 12.88 -4.46
CA SER A 163 16.74 13.49 -3.22
C SER A 163 17.88 14.16 -2.43
N PRO A 164 17.66 15.34 -1.81
CA PRO A 164 18.60 15.89 -0.85
C PRO A 164 18.81 15.00 0.38
N LEU A 165 17.89 14.05 0.63
CA LEU A 165 17.98 13.09 1.73
C LEU A 165 18.87 11.87 1.41
N ALA A 166 19.38 11.73 0.16
CA ALA A 166 20.08 10.52 -0.27
C ALA A 166 21.24 10.12 0.65
N GLY A 167 22.14 11.07 0.93
CA GLY A 167 23.28 10.80 1.81
C GLY A 167 22.87 10.40 3.22
N THR A 168 21.95 11.17 3.80
CA THR A 168 21.46 10.94 5.16
C THR A 168 20.74 9.58 5.30
N ILE A 169 19.91 9.22 4.32
CA ILE A 169 19.23 7.91 4.32
C ILE A 169 20.24 6.77 4.19
N VAL A 170 21.23 6.89 3.28
CA VAL A 170 22.25 5.86 3.10
C VAL A 170 23.08 5.67 4.37
N ASP A 171 23.48 6.76 5.03
CA ASP A 171 24.19 6.70 6.30
C ASP A 171 23.34 6.04 7.39
N TYR A 172 22.05 6.40 7.45
CA TYR A 172 21.10 5.84 8.41
C TYR A 172 20.90 4.32 8.21
N MET A 173 20.87 3.84 6.96
CA MET A 173 20.75 2.42 6.62
C MET A 173 21.86 1.57 7.24
N SER A 174 23.07 2.11 7.41
CA SER A 174 24.22 1.38 7.96
C SER A 174 24.02 0.90 9.41
N GLY A 175 23.09 1.50 10.14
CA GLY A 175 22.77 1.14 11.52
C GLY A 175 21.78 -0.02 11.69
N TYR A 176 21.23 -0.56 10.57
CA TYR A 176 20.26 -1.65 10.61
C TYR A 176 20.93 -3.03 10.50
N TRP A 177 20.28 -4.04 11.06
CA TRP A 177 20.70 -5.43 10.87
C TRP A 177 20.62 -5.86 9.40
N ALA A 178 19.59 -5.41 8.69
CA ALA A 178 19.45 -5.61 7.26
C ALA A 178 18.62 -4.51 6.60
N VAL A 179 18.90 -4.28 5.31
CA VAL A 179 18.09 -3.40 4.45
C VAL A 179 17.52 -4.23 3.29
N ARG A 180 16.28 -3.97 2.92
CA ARG A 180 15.57 -4.66 1.85
C ARG A 180 14.88 -3.66 0.92
N SER A 181 14.61 -4.08 -0.30
CA SER A 181 13.75 -3.42 -1.28
C SER A 181 13.10 -4.51 -2.12
N MET A 182 11.87 -4.82 -1.79
CA MET A 182 11.10 -5.91 -2.41
C MET A 182 9.98 -5.38 -3.32
N GLY A 183 9.77 -4.06 -3.32
CA GLY A 183 8.63 -3.40 -3.96
C GLY A 183 7.59 -2.90 -2.96
N GLY A 184 6.87 -1.81 -3.31
CA GLY A 184 6.02 -1.04 -2.40
C GLY A 184 5.12 -1.87 -1.50
N CYS A 185 4.17 -2.60 -2.06
CA CYS A 185 3.23 -3.41 -1.28
C CYS A 185 3.94 -4.49 -0.45
N GLN A 186 4.97 -5.14 -1.00
CA GLN A 186 5.69 -6.19 -0.29
C GLN A 186 6.46 -5.65 0.90
N ASP A 187 7.11 -4.49 0.75
CA ASP A 187 7.86 -3.85 1.84
C ASP A 187 6.91 -3.40 2.97
N ALA A 188 5.76 -2.80 2.64
CA ALA A 188 4.73 -2.44 3.61
C ALA A 188 4.19 -3.66 4.37
N VAL A 189 3.90 -4.76 3.65
CA VAL A 189 3.42 -6.03 4.24
C VAL A 189 4.44 -6.61 5.22
N LEU A 190 5.74 -6.52 4.95
CA LEU A 190 6.76 -6.98 5.89
C LEU A 190 6.67 -6.22 7.22
N VAL A 191 6.46 -4.91 7.19
CA VAL A 191 6.37 -4.10 8.42
C VAL A 191 5.08 -4.42 9.19
N VAL A 192 3.91 -4.37 8.54
CA VAL A 192 2.63 -4.56 9.24
C VAL A 192 2.45 -5.98 9.80
N SER A 193 3.22 -6.94 9.29
CA SER A 193 3.21 -8.33 9.76
C SER A 193 4.36 -8.68 10.72
N GLY A 194 5.16 -7.69 11.16
CA GLY A 194 6.24 -7.85 12.12
C GLY A 194 7.49 -8.56 11.60
N ARG A 195 7.70 -8.55 10.28
CA ARG A 195 8.87 -9.14 9.60
C ARG A 195 9.93 -8.10 9.22
N ALA A 196 9.58 -6.82 9.31
CA ALA A 196 10.47 -5.67 9.24
C ALA A 196 9.99 -4.59 10.21
N GLU A 197 10.82 -3.59 10.52
CA GLU A 197 10.52 -2.57 11.51
C GLU A 197 10.26 -1.20 10.90
N ALA A 198 10.69 -0.96 9.67
CA ALA A 198 10.40 0.29 8.97
C ALA A 198 10.32 0.10 7.46
N TRP A 199 9.47 0.89 6.83
CA TRP A 199 9.41 1.11 5.38
C TRP A 199 9.39 2.60 5.10
N ILE A 200 10.29 3.06 4.23
CA ILE A 200 10.35 4.44 3.72
C ILE A 200 9.98 4.39 2.23
N GLU A 201 8.90 5.07 1.87
CA GLU A 201 8.43 5.24 0.50
C GLU A 201 8.65 6.70 0.08
N LEU A 202 9.53 6.91 -0.89
CA LEU A 202 9.93 8.25 -1.31
C LEU A 202 8.96 8.88 -2.33
N ALA A 203 8.19 8.07 -3.04
CA ALA A 203 7.27 8.55 -4.08
C ALA A 203 6.07 7.61 -4.21
N ALA A 204 4.93 8.02 -3.70
CA ALA A 204 3.70 7.25 -3.71
C ALA A 204 2.50 8.07 -4.13
N LYS A 205 1.49 7.40 -4.64
CA LYS A 205 0.16 7.96 -4.89
C LYS A 205 -0.81 7.54 -3.78
N ALA A 206 -1.99 8.14 -3.78
CA ALA A 206 -3.00 7.82 -2.77
C ALA A 206 -3.41 6.34 -2.78
N TRP A 207 -3.45 5.73 -3.95
CA TRP A 207 -3.84 4.33 -4.11
C TRP A 207 -2.79 3.33 -3.61
N ASP A 208 -1.50 3.68 -3.64
CA ASP A 208 -0.42 2.89 -3.05
C ASP A 208 -0.50 2.89 -1.51
N LEU A 209 -0.97 4.00 -0.92
CA LEU A 209 -0.92 4.24 0.52
C LEU A 209 -2.24 3.93 1.25
N ALA A 210 -3.39 4.08 0.58
CA ALA A 210 -4.69 4.03 1.24
C ALA A 210 -4.91 2.76 2.07
N PRO A 211 -4.77 1.53 1.54
CA PRO A 211 -4.98 0.34 2.36
C PRO A 211 -3.94 0.22 3.49
N PHE A 212 -2.68 0.59 3.20
CA PHE A 212 -1.61 0.44 4.19
C PHE A 212 -1.69 1.41 5.36
N LYS A 213 -2.31 2.59 5.19
CA LYS A 213 -2.53 3.50 6.31
C LYS A 213 -3.32 2.82 7.42
N VAL A 214 -4.51 2.30 7.12
CA VAL A 214 -5.34 1.65 8.13
C VAL A 214 -4.76 0.31 8.59
N ILE A 215 -4.18 -0.49 7.69
CA ILE A 215 -3.56 -1.77 8.06
C ILE A 215 -2.39 -1.54 9.02
N ALA A 216 -1.56 -0.54 8.76
CA ALA A 216 -0.42 -0.20 9.61
C ALA A 216 -0.85 0.30 11.00
N GLU A 217 -1.78 1.26 11.04
CA GLU A 217 -2.30 1.82 12.28
C GLU A 217 -2.94 0.72 13.15
N GLU A 218 -3.75 -0.17 12.56
CA GLU A 218 -4.42 -1.27 13.25
C GLU A 218 -3.46 -2.41 13.66
N ALA A 219 -2.34 -2.58 12.94
CA ALA A 219 -1.27 -3.48 13.36
C ALA A 219 -0.39 -2.90 14.49
N GLY A 220 -0.55 -1.61 14.82
CA GLY A 220 0.22 -0.91 15.85
C GLY A 220 1.46 -0.20 15.32
N ALA A 221 1.63 -0.05 13.99
CA ALA A 221 2.64 0.79 13.38
C ALA A 221 2.31 2.29 13.49
N ARG A 222 3.30 3.12 13.15
CA ARG A 222 3.14 4.53 12.87
C ARG A 222 3.12 4.75 11.36
N PHE A 223 2.20 5.59 10.90
CA PHE A 223 2.13 6.08 9.53
C PHE A 223 2.29 7.60 9.53
N PHE A 224 3.22 8.13 8.74
CA PHE A 224 3.39 9.58 8.58
C PHE A 224 4.09 9.93 7.25
N ASN A 225 3.88 11.18 6.81
CA ASN A 225 4.55 11.75 5.64
C ASN A 225 5.81 12.52 6.06
N PHE A 226 6.64 12.88 5.10
CA PHE A 226 7.89 13.62 5.32
C PHE A 226 7.65 15.04 5.86
N ASP A 227 6.50 15.64 5.58
CA ASP A 227 6.06 16.93 6.15
C ASP A 227 5.56 16.83 7.60
N GLY A 228 5.51 15.61 8.14
CA GLY A 228 5.03 15.31 9.48
C GLY A 228 3.53 15.01 9.56
N GLY A 229 2.77 15.17 8.47
CA GLY A 229 1.36 14.79 8.37
C GLY A 229 1.15 13.28 8.32
N SER A 230 -0.11 12.87 8.08
CA SER A 230 -0.49 11.46 7.92
C SER A 230 -1.48 11.24 6.78
N SER A 231 -1.41 12.07 5.75
CA SER A 231 -2.30 12.01 4.60
C SER A 231 -1.83 10.97 3.59
N ILE A 232 -2.76 10.19 3.04
CA ILE A 232 -2.46 9.32 1.90
C ILE A 232 -2.16 10.12 0.61
N HIS A 233 -2.47 11.41 0.60
CA HIS A 233 -2.22 12.33 -0.52
C HIS A 233 -0.88 13.08 -0.40
N GLY A 234 -0.03 12.72 0.58
CA GLY A 234 1.25 13.40 0.86
C GLY A 234 2.38 13.09 -0.12
N GLY A 235 2.19 12.14 -1.05
CA GLY A 235 3.19 11.79 -2.08
C GLY A 235 4.37 10.96 -1.60
N ASN A 236 4.46 10.65 -0.33
CA ASN A 236 5.46 9.82 0.32
C ASN A 236 4.91 9.27 1.62
N ALA A 237 5.57 8.28 2.21
CA ALA A 237 5.19 7.76 3.52
C ALA A 237 6.34 7.09 4.25
N VAL A 238 6.22 7.04 5.57
CA VAL A 238 6.95 6.13 6.45
C VAL A 238 5.95 5.29 7.21
N ILE A 239 6.15 3.96 7.20
CA ILE A 239 5.47 3.03 8.11
C ILE A 239 6.53 2.40 8.99
N CYS A 240 6.39 2.52 10.31
CA CYS A 240 7.41 1.98 11.21
C CYS A 240 6.85 1.45 12.54
N ALA A 241 7.63 0.58 13.17
CA ALA A 241 7.42 0.22 14.55
C ALA A 241 7.59 1.46 15.46
N PRO A 242 6.81 1.57 16.56
CA PRO A 242 6.76 2.80 17.37
C PRO A 242 8.11 3.30 17.86
N PHE A 243 9.07 2.42 18.16
CA PHE A 243 10.38 2.82 18.68
C PHE A 243 11.25 3.58 17.67
N LEU A 244 10.96 3.51 16.37
CA LEU A 244 11.68 4.23 15.31
C LEU A 244 11.03 5.56 14.91
N GLU A 245 9.85 5.88 15.45
CA GLU A 245 9.06 7.03 14.99
C GLU A 245 9.83 8.34 15.08
N GLU A 246 10.44 8.64 16.24
CA GLU A 246 11.13 9.91 16.46
C GLU A 246 12.34 10.07 15.53
N GLU A 247 13.20 9.05 15.46
CA GLU A 247 14.37 9.05 14.58
C GLU A 247 13.99 9.20 13.10
N LEU A 248 12.95 8.49 12.65
CA LEU A 248 12.54 8.53 11.24
C LEU A 248 11.86 9.84 10.88
N ARG A 249 11.07 10.43 11.79
CA ARG A 249 10.52 11.78 11.58
C ARG A 249 11.62 12.83 11.43
N GLU A 250 12.69 12.71 12.20
CA GLU A 250 13.85 13.61 12.11
C GLU A 250 14.63 13.38 10.80
N LEU A 251 14.85 12.12 10.43
CA LEU A 251 15.57 11.71 9.22
C LEU A 251 14.93 12.25 7.93
N VAL A 252 13.59 12.12 7.80
CA VAL A 252 12.89 12.46 6.56
C VAL A 252 12.40 13.90 6.48
N ARG A 253 12.59 14.69 7.55
CA ARG A 253 12.17 16.10 7.59
C ARG A 253 12.88 16.89 6.50
N PRO A 254 12.15 17.62 5.64
CA PRO A 254 12.77 18.49 4.65
C PRO A 254 13.71 19.50 5.35
N ALA A 255 14.90 19.70 4.78
CA ALA A 255 15.75 20.80 5.22
C ALA A 255 15.02 22.11 4.90
N GLY A 256 14.79 22.93 5.94
CA GLY A 256 14.10 24.22 5.85
C GLY A 256 14.86 25.23 4.99
#